data_a17d5240f2ebbe209fc1eddf11ff6620
#
_entry.id   a17d5240f2ebbe209fc1eddf11ff6620
#
_cell.length_a   1.000
_cell.length_b   1.000
_cell.length_c   1.000
_cell.angle_alpha   90.00
_cell.angle_beta   90.00
_cell.angle_gamma   90.00
#
_symmetry.space_group_name_H-M   'P 1'
#
loop_
_entity.id
_entity.type
_entity.pdbx_description
1 polymer ?
#
loop_
_entity_poly.entity_id
_entity_poly.type
_entity_poly.pdbx_seq_one_letter_code
_entity_poly.pdbx_strand_id
1 'polypeptide(L)' 'MRTFLLVQLDSEGAPYSEIAELLEDAGFRPHDGGYDFVYDWGRAPSVRESLDLADRVQATLKGKSVYFRLESADE' A
#
# COMPACT_ATOMS: atom_id res chain seq x y z
N MET A 1 10.60 -1.22 11.14
CA MET A 1 9.16 -1.45 10.89
C MET A 1 8.88 -1.31 9.41
N ARG A 2 8.17 -2.26 8.86
CA ARG A 2 7.68 -2.20 7.48
C ARG A 2 6.18 -2.40 7.47
N THR A 3 5.51 -1.73 6.54
CA THR A 3 4.09 -1.92 6.31
C THR A 3 3.92 -2.58 4.94
N PHE A 4 3.29 -3.74 4.94
CA PHE A 4 3.08 -4.54 3.73
C PHE A 4 1.67 -4.31 3.21
N LEU A 5 1.53 -4.32 1.90
CA LEU A 5 0.28 -4.04 1.22
C LEU A 5 -0.05 -5.16 0.24
N LEU A 6 -1.26 -5.70 0.39
CA LEU A 6 -1.85 -6.60 -0.60
C LEU A 6 -2.94 -5.84 -1.34
N VAL A 7 -3.00 -6.00 -2.65
CA VAL A 7 -4.06 -5.42 -3.45
C VAL A 7 -4.82 -6.51 -4.19
N GLN A 8 -6.11 -6.30 -4.33
CA GLN A 8 -6.97 -7.17 -5.12
C GLN A 8 -7.66 -6.31 -6.16
N LEU A 9 -7.37 -6.58 -7.42
CA LEU A 9 -7.90 -5.80 -8.52
C LEU A 9 -9.27 -6.31 -8.95
N ASP A 10 -10.03 -5.38 -9.52
CA ASP A 10 -11.30 -5.69 -10.18
C ASP A 10 -11.07 -5.46 -11.67
N SER A 11 -11.52 -6.41 -12.51
CA SER A 11 -11.36 -6.27 -13.95
C SER A 11 -12.06 -5.03 -14.53
N GLU A 12 -13.02 -4.46 -13.78
CA GLU A 12 -13.73 -3.24 -14.18
C GLU A 12 -13.05 -1.97 -13.68
N GLY A 13 -11.96 -2.11 -12.92
CA GLY A 13 -11.25 -0.98 -12.35
C GLY A 13 -9.99 -0.63 -13.11
N ALA A 14 -9.11 0.12 -12.44
CA ALA A 14 -7.84 0.54 -13.03
C ALA A 14 -6.91 -0.65 -13.23
N PRO A 15 -6.05 -0.61 -14.27
CA PRO A 15 -5.07 -1.67 -14.48
C PRO A 15 -3.99 -1.67 -13.39
N TYR A 16 -3.35 -2.83 -13.22
CA TYR A 16 -2.31 -2.99 -12.20
C TYR A 16 -1.18 -1.97 -12.37
N SER A 17 -0.79 -1.69 -13.60
CA SER A 17 0.30 -0.74 -13.86
C SER A 17 0.00 0.66 -13.31
N GLU A 18 -1.24 1.10 -13.43
CA GLU A 18 -1.65 2.39 -12.87
C GLU A 18 -1.63 2.36 -11.34
N ILE A 19 -2.13 1.28 -10.75
CA ILE A 19 -2.13 1.11 -9.30
C ILE A 19 -0.69 1.10 -8.76
N ALA A 20 0.20 0.37 -9.43
CA ALA A 20 1.60 0.30 -9.02
C ALA A 20 2.25 1.67 -9.04
N GLU A 21 2.01 2.46 -10.10
CA GLU A 21 2.57 3.79 -10.23
C GLU A 21 2.08 4.72 -9.13
N LEU A 22 0.78 4.67 -8.83
CA LEU A 22 0.21 5.48 -7.76
C LEU A 22 0.78 5.12 -6.39
N LEU A 23 0.98 3.84 -6.13
CA LEU A 23 1.55 3.39 -4.86
C LEU A 23 3.02 3.73 -4.75
N GLU A 24 3.76 3.65 -5.85
CA GLU A 24 5.17 4.06 -5.85
C GLU A 24 5.30 5.55 -5.56
N ASP A 25 4.42 6.38 -6.13
CA ASP A 25 4.39 7.81 -5.85
C ASP A 25 4.05 8.08 -4.37
N ALA A 26 3.31 7.20 -3.74
CA ALA A 26 2.97 7.32 -2.32
C ALA A 26 4.08 6.80 -1.40
N GLY A 27 5.17 6.27 -1.96
CA GLY A 27 6.32 5.81 -1.19
C GLY A 27 6.44 4.31 -1.03
N PHE A 28 5.55 3.54 -1.61
CA PHE A 28 5.62 2.09 -1.59
C PHE A 28 6.56 1.59 -2.67
N ARG A 29 7.09 0.39 -2.48
CA ARG A 29 7.90 -0.29 -3.49
C ARG A 29 7.35 -1.69 -3.74
N PRO A 30 7.50 -2.23 -4.96
CA PRO A 30 7.12 -3.61 -5.22
C PRO A 30 7.85 -4.56 -4.28
N HIS A 31 7.18 -5.62 -3.87
CA HIS A 31 7.72 -6.60 -2.94
C HIS A 31 7.53 -8.00 -3.48
N ASP A 32 8.59 -8.81 -3.43
CA ASP A 32 8.53 -10.22 -3.79
C ASP A 32 8.10 -11.02 -2.56
N GLY A 33 7.21 -11.98 -2.75
CA GLY A 33 6.77 -12.85 -1.67
C GLY A 33 5.26 -12.78 -1.51
N GLY A 34 4.77 -12.86 -0.28
CA GLY A 34 3.34 -12.94 0.00
C GLY A 34 2.58 -11.63 -0.10
N TYR A 35 3.27 -10.52 -0.31
CA TYR A 35 2.64 -9.21 -0.41
C TYR A 35 3.06 -8.54 -1.72
N ASP A 36 2.25 -7.57 -2.16
CA ASP A 36 2.50 -6.91 -3.44
C ASP A 36 3.41 -5.70 -3.32
N PHE A 37 3.31 -4.97 -2.22
CA PHE A 37 4.09 -3.75 -2.00
C PHE A 37 4.54 -3.65 -0.56
N VAL A 38 5.58 -2.85 -0.33
CA VAL A 38 6.11 -2.61 1.01
C VAL A 38 6.46 -1.14 1.17
N TYR A 39 6.17 -0.61 2.36
CA TYR A 39 6.58 0.72 2.79
C TYR A 39 7.57 0.54 3.94
N ASP A 40 8.81 0.95 3.74
CA ASP A 40 9.85 0.82 4.76
C ASP A 40 9.94 2.13 5.54
N TRP A 41 9.59 2.06 6.80
CA TRP A 41 9.61 3.24 7.66
C TRP A 41 11.03 3.66 8.06
N GLY A 42 11.96 2.70 8.10
CA GLY A 42 13.32 2.96 8.59
C GLY A 42 13.39 3.20 10.09
N ARG A 43 12.25 3.12 10.78
CA ARG A 43 12.10 3.32 12.21
C ARG A 43 10.75 2.77 12.64
N ALA A 44 10.45 2.84 13.93
CA ALA A 44 9.13 2.47 14.41
C ALA A 44 8.21 3.70 14.31
N PRO A 45 7.16 3.66 13.49
CA PRO A 45 6.22 4.77 13.41
C PRO A 45 5.31 4.82 14.63
N SER A 46 4.74 6.00 14.88
CA SER A 46 3.68 6.13 15.87
C SER A 46 2.38 5.54 15.31
N VAL A 47 1.42 5.31 16.19
CA VAL A 47 0.09 4.85 15.75
C VAL A 47 -0.52 5.87 14.79
N ARG A 48 -0.38 7.16 15.09
CA ARG A 48 -0.91 8.20 14.22
C ARG A 48 -0.28 8.15 12.83
N GLU A 49 1.02 7.95 12.75
CA GLU A 49 1.70 7.84 11.46
C GLU A 49 1.20 6.65 10.66
N SER A 50 0.98 5.51 11.33
CA SER A 50 0.45 4.32 10.67
C SER A 50 -0.96 4.56 10.13
N LEU A 51 -1.81 5.24 10.91
CA LEU A 51 -3.16 5.58 10.48
C LEU A 51 -3.15 6.55 9.31
N ASP A 52 -2.25 7.53 9.34
CA ASP A 52 -2.11 8.50 8.25
C ASP A 52 -1.69 7.80 6.96
N LEU A 53 -0.81 6.80 7.04
CA LEU A 53 -0.41 6.04 5.86
C LEU A 53 -1.61 5.26 5.30
N ALA A 54 -2.40 4.63 6.16
CA ALA A 54 -3.60 3.90 5.73
C ALA A 54 -4.59 4.83 5.03
N ASP A 55 -4.79 6.03 5.58
CA ASP A 55 -5.69 7.02 4.99
C ASP A 55 -5.15 7.49 3.63
N ARG A 56 -3.85 7.63 3.50
CA ARG A 56 -3.22 8.03 2.24
C ARG A 56 -3.41 6.96 1.17
N VAL A 57 -3.24 5.69 1.55
CA VAL A 57 -3.48 4.58 0.62
C VAL A 57 -4.93 4.58 0.16
N GLN A 58 -5.86 4.75 1.09
CA GLN A 58 -7.28 4.79 0.74
C GLN A 58 -7.57 5.93 -0.24
N ALA A 59 -7.06 7.12 0.04
CA ALA A 59 -7.27 8.28 -0.83
C ALA A 59 -6.66 8.05 -2.22
N THR A 60 -5.48 7.44 -2.25
CA THR A 60 -4.77 7.15 -3.51
C THR A 60 -5.56 6.18 -4.38
N LEU A 61 -6.17 5.17 -3.77
CA LEU A 61 -6.86 4.09 -4.50
C LEU A 61 -8.36 4.32 -4.65
N LYS A 62 -8.87 5.40 -4.09
CA LYS A 62 -10.30 5.71 -4.14
C LYS A 62 -10.76 5.85 -5.58
N GLY A 63 -11.88 5.20 -5.91
CA GLY A 63 -12.44 5.26 -7.26
C GLY A 63 -11.76 4.36 -8.28
N LYS A 64 -10.76 3.57 -7.86
CA LYS A 64 -10.02 2.68 -8.78
C LYS A 64 -10.54 1.24 -8.77
N SER A 65 -11.57 0.95 -7.96
CA SER A 65 -12.12 -0.40 -7.81
C SER A 65 -11.08 -1.41 -7.35
N VAL A 66 -10.32 -1.03 -6.31
CA VAL A 66 -9.26 -1.86 -5.76
C VAL A 66 -9.54 -2.10 -4.29
N TYR A 67 -9.44 -3.36 -3.87
CA TYR A 67 -9.45 -3.70 -2.46
C TYR A 67 -8.01 -3.85 -2.00
N PHE A 68 -7.75 -3.44 -0.76
CA PHE A 68 -6.39 -3.56 -0.24
C PHE A 68 -6.41 -3.97 1.23
N ARG A 69 -5.27 -4.49 1.67
CA ARG A 69 -5.08 -4.87 3.05
C ARG A 69 -3.66 -4.47 3.46
N LEU A 70 -3.55 -3.84 4.63
CA LEU A 70 -2.27 -3.43 5.17
C LEU A 70 -1.93 -4.26 6.40
N GLU A 71 -0.66 -4.63 6.51
CA GLU A 71 -0.12 -5.29 7.70
C GLU A 71 1.24 -4.69 8.02
N SER A 72 1.50 -4.45 9.30
CA SER A 72 2.80 -3.93 9.73
C SER A 72 3.54 -4.97 10.55
N ALA A 73 4.84 -5.05 10.36
CA ALA A 73 5.68 -5.99 11.08
C ALA A 73 7.08 -5.42 11.28
N ASP A 74 7.70 -5.83 12.36
CA ASP A 74 9.11 -5.53 12.63
C ASP A 74 9.97 -6.60 11.96
N GLU A 75 10.71 -6.20 10.97
CA GLU A 75 11.62 -7.10 10.28
C GLU A 75 12.89 -6.39 9.94
#